data_5702e8e6cd15530011c2f128ad3cbc7d
#
_entry.id   5702e8e6cd15530011c2f128ad3cbc7d
#
_cell.length_a   1.000
_cell.length_b   1.000
_cell.length_c   1.000
_cell.angle_alpha   90.00
_cell.angle_beta   90.00
_cell.angle_gamma   90.00
#
_symmetry.space_group_name_H-M   'P 1'
#
loop_
_entity.id
_entity.type
_entity.pdbx_description
1 polymer ?
#
loop_
_entity_poly.entity_id
_entity_poly.type
_entity_poly.pdbx_seq_one_letter_code
_entity_poly.pdbx_strand_id
1 'polypeptide(L)'
;MVSQRAQDVTPFIAMDVLERANELEDVVHLEVGEPDFEPPERVFETAIESLRAGNTDYTAARGKPELRRAIAAHYDREYGVEVDPERVVVTPGTSPGLFLTLAALVDPGEEVVLTNPHYACYPNFVRTVGGRI
;
A
#
# COMPACT_ATOMS: atom_id res chain seq x y z
N MET A 1 24.14 12.91 8.23
CA MET A 1 23.05 13.54 9.04
C MET A 1 21.73 13.10 8.48
N VAL A 2 20.81 12.64 9.32
CA VAL A 2 19.45 12.26 8.95
C VAL A 2 18.56 13.49 9.10
N SER A 3 17.56 13.67 8.22
CA SER A 3 16.62 14.80 8.31
C SER A 3 15.74 14.70 9.55
N GLN A 4 15.25 15.85 10.05
CA GLN A 4 14.34 15.89 11.21
C GLN A 4 13.11 15.01 10.95
N ARG A 5 12.51 15.09 9.77
CA ARG A 5 11.36 14.27 9.38
C ARG A 5 11.61 12.77 9.51
N ALA A 6 12.81 12.30 9.18
CA ALA A 6 13.16 10.88 9.34
C ALA A 6 13.40 10.50 10.80
N GLN A 7 13.84 11.46 11.65
CA GLN A 7 13.95 11.23 13.09
C GLN A 7 12.58 11.18 13.78
N ASP A 8 11.59 11.87 13.24
CA ASP A 8 10.21 11.91 13.76
C ASP A 8 9.38 10.66 13.38
N VAL A 9 9.89 9.81 12.48
CA VAL A 9 9.24 8.54 12.11
C VAL A 9 9.43 7.53 13.23
N THR A 10 8.34 6.92 13.67
CA THR A 10 8.36 5.86 14.67
C THR A 10 8.48 4.48 14.00
N PRO A 11 9.21 3.51 14.60
CA PRO A 11 9.24 2.14 14.11
C PRO A 11 7.84 1.53 13.96
N PHE A 12 7.70 0.63 13.01
CA PHE A 12 6.47 -0.17 12.88
C PHE A 12 6.57 -1.37 13.83
N ILE A 13 6.10 -1.16 15.06
CA ILE A 13 6.24 -2.10 16.19
C ILE A 13 5.76 -3.52 15.85
N ALA A 14 4.74 -3.68 14.97
CA ALA A 14 4.27 -5.01 14.59
C ALA A 14 5.37 -5.88 13.93
N MET A 15 6.30 -5.26 13.17
CA MET A 15 7.42 -5.98 12.57
C MET A 15 8.46 -6.37 13.62
N ASP A 16 8.74 -5.51 14.59
CA ASP A 16 9.64 -5.83 15.71
C ASP A 16 9.07 -6.98 16.55
N VAL A 17 7.75 -7.02 16.75
CA VAL A 17 7.05 -8.11 17.44
C VAL A 17 7.12 -9.40 16.63
N LEU A 18 6.91 -9.33 15.31
CA LEU A 18 7.02 -10.49 14.41
C LEU A 18 8.44 -11.09 14.46
N GLU A 19 9.47 -10.26 14.34
CA GLU A 19 10.87 -10.72 14.43
C GLU A 19 11.12 -11.44 15.74
N ARG A 20 10.67 -10.84 16.86
CA ARG A 20 10.83 -11.43 18.19
C ARG A 20 9.99 -12.70 18.38
N ALA A 21 8.80 -12.78 17.82
CA ALA A 21 7.94 -13.96 17.88
C ALA A 21 8.56 -15.14 17.12
N ASN A 22 9.22 -14.88 15.98
CA ASN A 22 9.92 -15.90 15.20
C ASN A 22 11.13 -16.54 15.93
N GLU A 23 11.61 -15.92 16.99
CA GLU A 23 12.68 -16.48 17.85
C GLU A 23 12.14 -17.41 18.94
N LEU A 24 10.83 -17.50 19.11
CA LEU A 24 10.17 -18.27 20.15
C LEU A 24 9.50 -19.53 19.58
N GLU A 25 9.46 -20.61 20.38
CA GLU A 25 8.68 -21.81 20.06
C GLU A 25 7.26 -21.70 20.66
N ASP A 26 6.29 -22.37 20.06
CA ASP A 26 4.90 -22.45 20.52
C ASP A 26 4.18 -21.09 20.68
N VAL A 27 4.38 -20.18 19.73
CA VAL A 27 3.76 -18.84 19.74
C VAL A 27 2.54 -18.80 18.81
N VAL A 28 1.48 -18.16 19.26
CA VAL A 28 0.34 -17.79 18.41
C VAL A 28 0.57 -16.40 17.86
N HIS A 29 0.73 -16.28 16.54
CA HIS A 29 0.98 -15.04 15.84
C HIS A 29 -0.31 -14.22 15.67
N LEU A 30 -0.39 -13.05 16.26
CA LEU A 30 -1.51 -12.11 16.15
C LEU A 30 -1.06 -10.69 15.79
N GLU A 31 0.24 -10.50 15.56
CA GLU A 31 0.86 -9.19 15.31
C GLU A 31 0.69 -8.70 13.88
N VAL A 32 0.55 -9.63 12.91
CA VAL A 32 0.32 -9.32 11.48
C VAL A 32 -0.93 -10.06 11.02
N GLY A 33 -1.84 -9.33 10.39
CA GLY A 33 -3.05 -9.89 9.79
C GLY A 33 -2.83 -10.22 8.32
N GLU A 34 -2.80 -11.51 7.99
CA GLU A 34 -2.72 -12.00 6.61
C GLU A 34 -3.86 -12.99 6.34
N PRO A 35 -4.37 -13.05 5.09
CA PRO A 35 -5.29 -14.12 4.70
C PRO A 35 -4.62 -15.50 4.88
N ASP A 36 -5.37 -16.46 5.39
CA ASP A 36 -4.92 -17.84 5.62
C ASP A 36 -5.22 -18.79 4.46
N PHE A 37 -5.60 -18.25 3.32
CA PHE A 37 -5.88 -19.01 2.09
C PHE A 37 -5.09 -18.45 0.91
N GLU A 38 -4.71 -19.37 0.04
CA GLU A 38 -3.93 -19.08 -1.15
C GLU A 38 -4.76 -18.29 -2.18
N PRO A 39 -4.11 -17.44 -3.01
CA PRO A 39 -4.76 -16.85 -4.17
C PRO A 39 -5.30 -17.93 -5.11
N PRO A 40 -6.35 -17.65 -5.90
CA PRO A 40 -6.84 -18.58 -6.91
C PRO A 40 -5.73 -19.03 -7.87
N GLU A 41 -5.68 -20.33 -8.22
CA GLU A 41 -4.66 -20.94 -9.10
C GLU A 41 -4.45 -20.13 -10.39
N ARG A 42 -5.52 -19.60 -10.96
CA ARG A 42 -5.47 -18.76 -12.15
C ARG A 42 -4.55 -17.53 -12.00
N VAL A 43 -4.40 -17.01 -10.80
CA VAL A 43 -3.50 -15.86 -10.53
C VAL A 43 -2.05 -16.29 -10.70
N PHE A 44 -1.68 -17.46 -10.18
CA PHE A 44 -0.35 -18.03 -10.34
C PHE A 44 -0.04 -18.35 -11.80
N GLU A 45 -0.94 -19.06 -12.47
CA GLU A 45 -0.80 -19.42 -13.88
C GLU A 45 -0.58 -18.19 -14.75
N THR A 46 -1.43 -17.16 -14.61
CA THR A 46 -1.33 -15.92 -15.37
C THR A 46 -0.01 -15.20 -15.12
N ALA A 47 0.46 -15.16 -13.88
CA ALA A 47 1.74 -14.53 -13.53
C ALA A 47 2.91 -15.30 -14.17
N ILE A 48 2.91 -16.63 -14.11
CA ILE A 48 3.94 -17.49 -14.70
C ILE A 48 3.95 -17.35 -16.24
N GLU A 49 2.79 -17.35 -16.87
CA GLU A 49 2.66 -17.16 -18.32
C GLU A 49 3.19 -15.79 -18.75
N SER A 50 2.85 -14.74 -18.01
CA SER A 50 3.33 -13.38 -18.27
C SER A 50 4.85 -13.28 -18.19
N LEU A 51 5.46 -13.90 -17.18
CA LEU A 51 6.91 -13.94 -17.02
C LEU A 51 7.58 -14.71 -18.15
N ARG A 52 7.04 -15.88 -18.52
CA ARG A 52 7.56 -16.70 -19.63
C ARG A 52 7.44 -16.00 -20.98
N ALA A 53 6.41 -15.18 -21.17
CA ALA A 53 6.23 -14.35 -22.34
C ALA A 53 7.17 -13.13 -22.41
N GLY A 54 8.00 -12.91 -21.37
CA GLY A 54 8.93 -11.79 -21.31
C GLY A 54 8.29 -10.45 -20.97
N ASN A 55 7.11 -10.43 -20.37
CA ASN A 55 6.43 -9.20 -19.96
C ASN A 55 7.06 -8.61 -18.67
N THR A 56 8.35 -8.28 -18.75
CA THR A 56 9.17 -7.78 -17.64
C THR A 56 9.66 -6.35 -17.85
N ASP A 57 9.21 -5.68 -18.89
CA ASP A 57 9.59 -4.32 -19.24
C ASP A 57 8.93 -3.27 -18.31
N TYR A 58 9.47 -2.05 -18.36
CA TYR A 58 8.85 -0.90 -17.70
C TYR A 58 7.42 -0.68 -18.19
N THR A 59 6.54 -0.36 -17.26
CA THR A 59 5.15 0.01 -17.55
C THR A 59 4.96 1.53 -17.50
N ALA A 60 3.82 2.00 -18.00
CA ALA A 60 3.44 3.40 -17.83
C ALA A 60 3.40 3.79 -16.34
N ALA A 61 3.80 5.01 -16.00
CA ALA A 61 3.90 5.50 -14.62
C ALA A 61 2.61 5.34 -13.79
N ARG A 62 1.43 5.44 -14.45
CA ARG A 62 0.13 5.21 -13.80
C ARG A 62 -0.34 3.76 -13.82
N GLY A 63 0.46 2.84 -14.32
CA GLY A 63 0.11 1.43 -14.53
C GLY A 63 -0.44 1.15 -15.92
N LYS A 64 -0.50 -0.14 -16.28
CA LYS A 64 -0.97 -0.60 -17.58
C LYS A 64 -2.41 -0.13 -17.86
N PRO A 65 -2.72 0.41 -19.05
CA PRO A 65 -4.07 0.91 -19.37
C PRO A 65 -5.15 -0.17 -19.24
N GLU A 66 -4.84 -1.42 -19.59
CA GLU A 66 -5.78 -2.55 -19.46
C GLU A 66 -6.12 -2.83 -17.98
N LEU A 67 -5.15 -2.74 -17.07
CA LEU A 67 -5.40 -2.90 -15.63
C LEU A 67 -6.25 -1.75 -15.08
N ARG A 68 -5.96 -0.52 -15.47
CA ARG A 68 -6.75 0.66 -15.05
C ARG A 68 -8.20 0.56 -15.52
N ARG A 69 -8.44 0.10 -16.77
CA ARG A 69 -9.80 -0.17 -17.27
C ARG A 69 -10.48 -1.30 -16.50
N ALA A 70 -9.76 -2.36 -16.18
CA ALA A 70 -10.32 -3.47 -15.41
C ALA A 70 -10.70 -3.05 -13.98
N ILE A 71 -9.90 -2.18 -13.34
CA ILE A 71 -10.22 -1.59 -12.03
C ILE A 71 -11.49 -0.73 -12.14
N ALA A 72 -11.57 0.16 -13.14
CA ALA A 72 -12.74 1.00 -13.35
C ALA A 72 -14.03 0.17 -13.56
N ALA A 73 -13.96 -0.86 -14.40
CA ALA A 73 -15.06 -1.78 -14.65
C ALA A 73 -15.44 -2.60 -13.40
N HIS A 74 -14.48 -2.92 -12.54
CA HIS A 74 -14.76 -3.57 -11.25
C HIS A 74 -15.56 -2.64 -10.32
N TYR A 75 -15.18 -1.37 -10.21
CA TYR A 75 -15.92 -0.41 -9.39
C TYR A 75 -17.36 -0.20 -9.86
N ASP A 76 -17.56 -0.12 -11.18
CA ASP A 76 -18.91 -0.03 -11.74
C ASP A 76 -19.75 -1.29 -11.41
N ARG A 77 -19.20 -2.48 -11.66
CA ARG A 77 -19.91 -3.74 -11.45
C ARG A 77 -20.24 -4.04 -9.98
N GLU A 78 -19.29 -3.81 -9.05
CA GLU A 78 -19.43 -4.20 -7.64
C GLU A 78 -20.09 -3.12 -6.79
N TYR A 79 -19.88 -1.85 -7.15
CA TYR A 79 -20.31 -0.72 -6.30
C TYR A 79 -21.27 0.24 -7.02
N GLY A 80 -21.51 0.08 -8.33
CA GLY A 80 -22.29 1.02 -9.14
C GLY A 80 -21.63 2.39 -9.25
N VAL A 81 -20.30 2.46 -9.15
CA VAL A 81 -19.54 3.71 -9.21
C VAL A 81 -18.76 3.77 -10.52
N GLU A 82 -19.15 4.71 -11.37
CA GLU A 82 -18.43 4.99 -12.61
C GLU A 82 -17.11 5.74 -12.31
N VAL A 83 -16.00 5.11 -12.65
CA VAL A 83 -14.64 5.65 -12.47
C VAL A 83 -14.00 5.80 -13.85
N ASP A 84 -13.51 7.01 -14.18
CA ASP A 84 -12.68 7.20 -15.37
C ASP A 84 -11.34 6.46 -15.18
N PRO A 85 -10.95 5.54 -16.08
CA PRO A 85 -9.66 4.85 -16.03
C PRO A 85 -8.45 5.81 -15.98
N GLU A 86 -8.59 7.03 -16.51
CA GLU A 86 -7.53 8.04 -16.45
C GLU A 86 -7.31 8.62 -15.02
N ARG A 87 -8.24 8.40 -14.11
CA ARG A 87 -8.13 8.77 -12.69
C ARG A 87 -7.58 7.64 -11.82
N VAL A 88 -7.30 6.48 -12.41
CA VAL A 88 -6.72 5.34 -11.70
C VAL A 88 -5.20 5.40 -11.78
N VAL A 89 -4.55 5.28 -10.63
CA VAL A 89 -3.09 5.13 -10.51
C VAL A 89 -2.79 3.83 -9.77
N VAL A 90 -2.02 2.96 -10.41
CA VAL A 90 -1.58 1.69 -9.82
C VAL A 90 -0.27 1.92 -9.07
N THR A 91 -0.20 1.46 -7.83
CA THR A 91 1.00 1.57 -6.99
C THR A 91 1.43 0.18 -6.49
N PRO A 92 2.71 -0.03 -6.16
CA PRO A 92 3.19 -1.28 -5.58
C PRO A 92 2.77 -1.39 -4.10
N GLY A 93 1.47 -1.62 -3.87
CA GLY A 93 0.85 -1.65 -2.54
C GLY A 93 0.21 -0.33 -2.13
N THR A 94 -0.48 -0.33 -0.98
CA THR A 94 -1.22 0.82 -0.45
C THR A 94 -0.31 1.89 0.17
N SER A 95 0.82 1.51 0.76
CA SER A 95 1.73 2.46 1.42
C SER A 95 2.30 3.52 0.46
N PRO A 96 2.84 3.16 -0.72
CA PRO A 96 3.20 4.16 -1.73
C PRO A 96 2.02 4.99 -2.21
N GLY A 97 0.82 4.39 -2.36
CA GLY A 97 -0.39 5.11 -2.74
C GLY A 97 -0.78 6.19 -1.73
N LEU A 98 -0.79 5.86 -0.45
CA LEU A 98 -1.06 6.79 0.64
C LEU A 98 0.01 7.89 0.73
N PHE A 99 1.28 7.51 0.65
CA PHE A 99 2.38 8.47 0.66
C PHE A 99 2.29 9.48 -0.49
N LEU A 100 2.07 9.01 -1.72
CA LEU A 100 1.92 9.86 -2.90
C LEU A 100 0.71 10.78 -2.80
N THR A 101 -0.41 10.27 -2.24
CA THR A 101 -1.62 11.07 -2.02
C THR A 101 -1.36 12.20 -1.03
N LEU A 102 -0.74 11.88 0.12
CA LEU A 102 -0.39 12.91 1.11
C LEU A 102 0.63 13.90 0.57
N ALA A 103 1.66 13.43 -0.14
CA ALA A 103 2.66 14.30 -0.76
C ALA A 103 2.07 15.26 -1.83
N ALA A 104 0.95 14.88 -2.45
CA ALA A 104 0.27 15.72 -3.43
C ALA A 104 -0.75 16.70 -2.82
N LEU A 105 -1.24 16.43 -1.60
CA LEU A 105 -2.36 17.17 -1.01
C LEU A 105 -1.99 17.96 0.25
N VAL A 106 -0.85 17.68 0.88
CA VAL A 106 -0.48 18.23 2.19
C VAL A 106 0.82 19.03 2.06
N ASP A 107 0.74 20.32 2.29
CA ASP A 107 1.91 21.18 2.40
C ASP A 107 2.57 21.07 3.80
N PRO A 108 3.87 21.34 3.91
CA PRO A 108 4.57 21.32 5.21
C PRO A 108 3.89 22.22 6.24
N GLY A 109 3.57 21.66 7.40
CA GLY A 109 2.91 22.36 8.49
C GLY A 109 1.38 22.32 8.46
N GLU A 110 0.75 21.78 7.42
CA GLU A 110 -0.70 21.57 7.40
C GLU A 110 -1.14 20.43 8.30
N GLU A 111 -2.39 20.50 8.73
CA GLU A 111 -2.98 19.55 9.68
C GLU A 111 -3.74 18.44 8.97
N VAL A 112 -3.50 17.20 9.41
CA VAL A 112 -4.20 16.01 8.94
C VAL A 112 -4.89 15.34 10.13
N VAL A 113 -6.19 15.18 10.04
CA VAL A 113 -6.98 14.49 11.08
C VAL A 113 -6.93 12.98 10.82
N LEU A 114 -6.54 12.23 11.84
CA LEU A 114 -6.56 10.77 11.85
C LEU A 114 -7.59 10.26 12.86
N THR A 115 -8.14 9.08 12.61
CA THR A 115 -8.98 8.37 13.60
C THR A 115 -8.12 7.78 14.70
N ASN A 116 -8.73 7.45 15.83
CA ASN A 116 -8.12 6.65 16.88
C ASN A 116 -9.12 5.55 17.28
N PRO A 117 -8.82 4.27 17.07
CA PRO A 117 -7.56 3.71 16.55
C PRO A 117 -7.34 3.97 15.04
N HIS A 118 -6.08 3.84 14.61
CA HIS A 118 -5.65 3.97 13.22
C HIS A 118 -4.57 2.93 12.87
N TYR A 119 -4.31 2.76 11.57
CA TYR A 119 -3.17 1.98 11.12
C TYR A 119 -1.86 2.69 11.52
N ALA A 120 -0.95 1.95 12.14
CA ALA A 120 0.24 2.50 12.79
C ALA A 120 1.16 3.34 11.87
N CYS A 121 1.11 3.11 10.54
CA CYS A 121 1.92 3.86 9.60
C CYS A 121 1.32 5.22 9.20
N TYR A 122 0.04 5.50 9.41
CA TYR A 122 -0.58 6.77 8.98
C TYR A 122 0.12 7.99 9.57
N PRO A 123 0.46 8.06 10.86
CA PRO A 123 1.21 9.17 11.42
C PRO A 123 2.56 9.39 10.74
N ASN A 124 3.23 8.30 10.37
CA ASN A 124 4.53 8.35 9.72
C ASN A 124 4.44 8.92 8.30
N PHE A 125 3.42 8.57 7.53
CA PHE A 125 3.18 9.17 6.23
C PHE A 125 2.96 10.68 6.33
N VAL A 126 2.12 11.14 7.28
CA VAL A 126 1.87 12.57 7.51
C VAL A 126 3.16 13.31 7.89
N ARG A 127 3.93 12.78 8.85
CA ARG A 127 5.22 13.37 9.27
C ARG A 127 6.23 13.43 8.14
N THR A 128 6.29 12.37 7.32
CA THR A 128 7.26 12.29 6.22
C THR A 128 7.03 13.37 5.15
N VAL A 129 5.77 13.74 4.90
CA VAL A 129 5.46 14.87 3.99
C VAL A 129 5.57 16.24 4.67
N GLY A 130 5.81 16.28 5.98
CA GLY A 130 5.95 17.51 6.76
C GLY A 130 4.64 18.03 7.34
N GLY A 131 3.56 17.26 7.26
CA GLY A 131 2.28 17.58 7.89
C GLY A 131 2.31 17.41 9.41
N ARG A 132 1.29 17.92 10.08
CA ARG A 132 1.00 17.76 11.51
C ARG A 132 -0.25 16.91 11.69
N ILE A 133 -0.33 16.16 12.80
CA ILE A 133 -1.48 15.35 13.18
C ILE A 133 -2.29 16.08 14.22
#